data_2afe7842abd34daf6a338d12fe1a12a6
#
_entry.id   2afe7842abd34daf6a338d12fe1a12a6
#
_cell.length_a   1.000
_cell.length_b   1.000
_cell.length_c   1.000
_cell.angle_alpha   90.00
_cell.angle_beta   90.00
_cell.angle_gamma   90.00
#
_symmetry.space_group_name_H-M   'P 1'
#
loop_
_entity.id
_entity.type
_entity.pdbx_description
1 polymer ?
#
loop_
_entity_poly.entity_id
_entity_poly.type
_entity_poly.pdbx_seq_one_letter_code
_entity_poly.pdbx_strand_id
1 'polypeptide(L)'
;MTYQKRTKDQLAARVAQDIPEGATVNLGIGQPTLVANHIPSSREVLLHSENGILGMGPAPAEGQEDYDLINAGKQPVTLLKGGAFFHHADSFAMMRGGHLDICVLGAFQVSSTGDLANWSTGEPGSIPAVGGAMDLAIGAKQTWVMMDLLTKQGESKVVEKCTYPLTGIGCVKRIYSDIATLACTPDGLKLIDMVDGLTHAELEKLVGLPIAA
;
A
#
# COMPACT_ATOMS: atom_id res chain seq x y z
N MET A 1 -2.17 26.86 5.99
CA MET A 1 -2.92 25.75 5.38
C MET A 1 -4.10 25.45 6.30
N THR A 2 -5.30 25.41 5.77
CA THR A 2 -6.54 25.28 6.56
C THR A 2 -7.03 23.83 6.71
N TYR A 3 -6.36 22.87 6.07
CA TYR A 3 -6.70 21.46 6.14
C TYR A 3 -5.83 20.69 7.15
N GLN A 4 -6.39 19.62 7.70
CA GLN A 4 -5.70 18.69 8.58
C GLN A 4 -5.38 17.40 7.82
N LYS A 5 -4.12 16.98 7.87
CA LYS A 5 -3.66 15.72 7.29
C LYS A 5 -4.22 14.52 8.06
N ARG A 6 -4.51 13.45 7.37
CA ARG A 6 -4.81 12.14 7.99
C ARG A 6 -3.59 11.67 8.77
N THR A 7 -3.80 11.16 9.97
CA THR A 7 -2.79 10.38 10.66
C THR A 7 -2.55 9.06 9.93
N LYS A 8 -1.46 8.35 10.24
CA LYS A 8 -1.19 7.02 9.66
C LYS A 8 -2.34 6.05 9.91
N ASP A 9 -2.93 6.13 11.08
CA ASP A 9 -4.06 5.30 11.49
C ASP A 9 -5.34 5.63 10.71
N GLN A 10 -5.65 6.92 10.55
CA GLN A 10 -6.76 7.38 9.70
C GLN A 10 -6.57 7.00 8.22
N LEU A 11 -5.32 7.06 7.73
CA LEU A 11 -5.00 6.65 6.37
C LEU A 11 -5.17 5.13 6.20
N ALA A 12 -4.73 4.33 7.16
CA ALA A 12 -4.94 2.88 7.17
C ALA A 12 -6.43 2.52 7.21
N ALA A 13 -7.21 3.21 8.04
CA ALA A 13 -8.66 3.04 8.08
C ALA A 13 -9.33 3.39 6.74
N ARG A 14 -8.85 4.45 6.08
CA ARG A 14 -9.36 4.84 4.74
C ARG A 14 -9.08 3.75 3.68
N VAL A 15 -7.89 3.16 3.68
CA VAL A 15 -7.56 2.03 2.80
C VAL A 15 -8.46 0.83 3.10
N ALA A 16 -8.62 0.47 4.38
CA ALA A 16 -9.44 -0.67 4.80
C ALA A 16 -10.91 -0.55 4.37
N GLN A 17 -11.46 0.68 4.31
CA GLN A 17 -12.84 0.93 3.85
C GLN A 17 -13.06 0.48 2.40
N ASP A 18 -12.07 0.63 1.54
CA ASP A 18 -12.18 0.33 0.10
C ASP A 18 -11.87 -1.13 -0.24
N ILE A 19 -11.36 -1.93 0.70
CA ILE A 19 -11.12 -3.36 0.49
C ILE A 19 -12.48 -4.08 0.40
N PRO A 20 -12.79 -4.74 -0.74
CA PRO A 20 -14.07 -5.42 -0.90
C PRO A 20 -14.16 -6.69 -0.05
N GLU A 21 -15.39 -7.11 0.23
CA GLU A 21 -15.71 -8.41 0.82
C GLU A 21 -15.14 -9.54 -0.04
N GLY A 22 -14.59 -10.56 0.58
CA GLY A 22 -14.03 -11.74 -0.09
C GLY A 22 -12.66 -11.53 -0.74
N ALA A 23 -12.07 -10.33 -0.62
CA ALA A 23 -10.78 -10.05 -1.26
C ALA A 23 -9.62 -10.78 -0.57
N THR A 24 -8.68 -11.27 -1.38
CA THR A 24 -7.36 -11.73 -0.92
C THR A 24 -6.36 -10.57 -1.03
N VAL A 25 -5.80 -10.15 0.11
CA VAL A 25 -5.02 -8.92 0.21
C VAL A 25 -3.64 -9.17 0.80
N ASN A 26 -2.59 -8.63 0.19
CA ASN A 26 -1.26 -8.56 0.80
C ASN A 26 -0.99 -7.11 1.26
N LEU A 27 -0.47 -6.98 2.47
CA LEU A 27 -0.08 -5.70 3.07
C LEU A 27 1.45 -5.63 3.15
N GLY A 28 2.03 -4.72 2.38
CA GLY A 28 3.47 -4.49 2.36
C GLY A 28 4.03 -4.00 3.70
N ILE A 29 5.33 -4.14 3.86
CA ILE A 29 6.07 -3.77 5.09
C ILE A 29 5.92 -2.26 5.37
N GLY A 30 5.78 -1.89 6.62
CA GLY A 30 5.69 -0.52 7.11
C GLY A 30 4.25 -0.04 7.29
N GLN A 31 3.91 1.16 6.81
CA GLN A 31 2.57 1.73 7.02
C GLN A 31 1.41 0.82 6.54
N PRO A 32 1.51 0.10 5.42
CA PRO A 32 0.42 -0.78 4.96
C PRO A 32 -0.01 -1.84 5.97
N THR A 33 0.88 -2.33 6.84
CA THR A 33 0.52 -3.34 7.86
C THR A 33 -0.56 -2.86 8.82
N LEU A 34 -0.68 -1.54 9.05
CA LEU A 34 -1.70 -0.95 9.91
C LEU A 34 -3.12 -1.20 9.40
N VAL A 35 -3.30 -1.42 8.10
CA VAL A 35 -4.60 -1.66 7.47
C VAL A 35 -5.31 -2.88 8.09
N ALA A 36 -4.56 -3.92 8.49
CA ALA A 36 -5.10 -5.11 9.14
C ALA A 36 -5.92 -4.80 10.40
N ASN A 37 -5.54 -3.75 11.14
CA ASN A 37 -6.20 -3.37 12.39
C ASN A 37 -7.56 -2.66 12.17
N HIS A 38 -7.85 -2.25 10.93
CA HIS A 38 -9.04 -1.49 10.56
C HIS A 38 -10.03 -2.26 9.70
N ILE A 39 -9.71 -3.50 9.33
CA ILE A 39 -10.65 -4.38 8.63
C ILE A 39 -11.71 -4.84 9.63
N PRO A 40 -13.01 -4.54 9.42
CA PRO A 40 -14.05 -4.96 10.33
C PRO A 40 -14.10 -6.49 10.44
N SER A 41 -14.25 -7.03 11.65
CA SER A 41 -14.36 -8.47 11.86
C SER A 41 -15.60 -9.12 11.20
N SER A 42 -16.58 -8.30 10.83
CA SER A 42 -17.75 -8.70 10.06
C SER A 42 -17.51 -8.82 8.56
N ARG A 43 -16.36 -8.34 8.07
CA ARG A 43 -15.98 -8.41 6.66
C ARG A 43 -15.01 -9.56 6.45
N GLU A 44 -15.34 -10.45 5.54
CA GLU A 44 -14.48 -11.56 5.16
C GLU A 44 -13.39 -11.05 4.21
N VAL A 45 -12.18 -10.85 4.71
CA VAL A 45 -10.98 -10.49 3.95
C VAL A 45 -9.87 -11.45 4.31
N LEU A 46 -9.28 -12.05 3.29
CA LEU A 46 -8.21 -13.02 3.47
C LEU A 46 -6.85 -12.33 3.36
N LEU A 47 -6.21 -12.04 4.50
CA LEU A 47 -4.88 -11.45 4.50
C LEU A 47 -3.81 -12.51 4.26
N HIS A 48 -2.96 -12.23 3.28
CA HIS A 48 -1.79 -13.00 2.89
C HIS A 48 -0.52 -12.30 3.37
N SER A 49 0.44 -13.05 3.90
CA SER A 49 1.78 -12.54 4.19
C SER A 49 2.83 -13.34 3.41
N GLU A 50 3.77 -12.65 2.76
CA GLU A 50 4.75 -13.27 1.85
C GLU A 50 5.65 -14.30 2.52
N ASN A 51 5.81 -14.25 3.84
CA ASN A 51 6.58 -15.23 4.62
C ASN A 51 5.85 -16.57 4.84
N GLY A 52 4.61 -16.72 4.35
CA GLY A 52 3.89 -18.00 4.35
C GLY A 52 2.70 -18.08 5.30
N ILE A 53 1.92 -17.01 5.44
CA ILE A 53 0.69 -16.98 6.24
C ILE A 53 -0.48 -16.60 5.35
N LEU A 54 -1.59 -17.34 5.45
CA LEU A 54 -2.89 -17.00 4.89
C LEU A 54 -3.92 -16.94 6.01
N GLY A 55 -4.76 -15.91 6.03
CA GLY A 55 -5.67 -15.66 7.14
C GLY A 55 -4.99 -15.00 8.33
N MET A 56 -3.98 -14.17 8.05
CA MET A 56 -3.36 -13.31 9.05
C MET A 56 -4.40 -12.36 9.65
N GLY A 57 -4.44 -12.26 10.97
CA GLY A 57 -5.31 -11.34 11.70
C GLY A 57 -4.59 -10.04 12.10
N PRO A 58 -5.24 -9.21 12.92
CA PRO A 58 -4.66 -7.98 13.45
C PRO A 58 -3.51 -8.27 14.41
N ALA A 59 -2.83 -7.21 14.84
CA ALA A 59 -1.84 -7.29 15.91
C ALA A 59 -2.48 -7.86 17.20
N PRO A 60 -1.77 -8.71 17.95
CA PRO A 60 -2.24 -9.19 19.25
C PRO A 60 -2.34 -8.05 20.26
N ALA A 61 -3.10 -8.26 21.34
CA ALA A 61 -3.10 -7.37 22.48
C ALA A 61 -1.70 -7.36 23.14
N GLU A 62 -1.35 -6.26 23.80
CA GLU A 62 -0.09 -6.13 24.53
C GLU A 62 0.09 -7.27 25.54
N GLY A 63 1.23 -7.93 25.54
CA GLY A 63 1.56 -9.07 26.38
C GLY A 63 1.00 -10.41 25.90
N GLN A 64 0.37 -10.47 24.71
CA GLN A 64 -0.13 -11.69 24.08
C GLN A 64 0.61 -12.01 22.78
N GLU A 65 1.76 -11.39 22.56
CA GLU A 65 2.56 -11.58 21.37
C GLU A 65 3.18 -12.98 21.32
N ASP A 66 2.95 -13.66 20.19
CA ASP A 66 3.70 -14.85 19.81
C ASP A 66 4.79 -14.42 18.81
N TYR A 67 6.05 -14.45 19.25
CA TYR A 67 7.18 -14.02 18.44
C TYR A 67 7.59 -15.02 17.36
N ASP A 68 7.01 -16.22 17.37
CA ASP A 68 7.13 -17.19 16.27
C ASP A 68 6.05 -16.95 15.20
N LEU A 69 4.99 -16.17 15.52
CA LEU A 69 3.91 -15.80 14.61
C LEU A 69 4.04 -14.32 14.22
N ILE A 70 4.82 -14.08 13.17
CA ILE A 70 5.13 -12.73 12.70
C ILE A 70 4.79 -12.56 11.20
N ASN A 71 4.45 -11.33 10.81
CA ASN A 71 4.31 -10.98 9.40
C ASN A 71 5.68 -10.79 8.70
N ALA A 72 5.66 -10.50 7.40
CA ALA A 72 6.88 -10.24 6.63
C ALA A 72 7.66 -9.01 7.14
N GLY A 73 7.02 -8.08 7.86
CA GLY A 73 7.64 -6.94 8.54
C GLY A 73 8.22 -7.27 9.92
N LYS A 74 8.23 -8.54 10.31
CA LYS A 74 8.71 -9.04 11.63
C LYS A 74 7.89 -8.50 12.82
N GLN A 75 6.62 -8.18 12.59
CA GLN A 75 5.70 -7.74 13.64
C GLN A 75 4.82 -8.92 14.05
N PRO A 76 4.59 -9.13 15.37
CA PRO A 76 3.63 -10.13 15.85
C PRO A 76 2.23 -9.89 15.27
N VAL A 77 1.59 -10.98 14.86
CA VAL A 77 0.23 -10.98 14.32
C VAL A 77 -0.59 -12.09 14.97
N THR A 78 -1.89 -12.08 14.76
CA THR A 78 -2.77 -13.19 15.11
C THR A 78 -3.06 -14.04 13.87
N LEU A 79 -3.51 -15.27 14.07
CA LEU A 79 -4.03 -16.14 13.03
C LEU A 79 -5.54 -16.29 13.19
N LEU A 80 -6.29 -15.96 12.14
CA LEU A 80 -7.74 -16.12 12.16
C LEU A 80 -8.12 -17.59 12.06
N LYS A 81 -9.32 -17.94 12.54
CA LYS A 81 -9.84 -19.31 12.41
C LYS A 81 -9.88 -19.72 10.93
N GLY A 82 -9.26 -20.86 10.61
CA GLY A 82 -9.14 -21.34 9.22
C GLY A 82 -7.86 -20.81 8.51
N GLY A 83 -7.07 -19.99 9.20
CA GLY A 83 -5.76 -19.57 8.68
C GLY A 83 -4.81 -20.75 8.51
N ALA A 84 -3.82 -20.59 7.63
CA ALA A 84 -2.88 -21.64 7.27
C ALA A 84 -1.45 -21.09 7.14
N PHE A 85 -0.49 -21.99 7.42
CA PHE A 85 0.92 -21.77 7.13
C PHE A 85 1.32 -22.59 5.91
N PHE A 86 2.21 -22.04 5.10
CA PHE A 86 2.74 -22.71 3.90
C PHE A 86 4.17 -22.27 3.62
N HIS A 87 4.82 -22.98 2.72
CA HIS A 87 6.20 -22.69 2.38
C HIS A 87 6.33 -21.34 1.68
N HIS A 88 7.41 -20.61 1.96
CA HIS A 88 7.71 -19.31 1.36
C HIS A 88 7.64 -19.31 -0.18
N ALA A 89 8.11 -20.39 -0.84
CA ALA A 89 8.01 -20.52 -2.29
C ALA A 89 6.56 -20.58 -2.79
N ASP A 90 5.65 -21.21 -2.03
CA ASP A 90 4.23 -21.26 -2.38
C ASP A 90 3.59 -19.88 -2.28
N SER A 91 4.04 -19.06 -1.32
CA SER A 91 3.64 -17.66 -1.21
C SER A 91 3.92 -16.89 -2.50
N PHE A 92 5.13 -17.02 -3.04
CA PHE A 92 5.51 -16.38 -4.30
C PHE A 92 4.79 -16.99 -5.51
N ALA A 93 4.50 -18.29 -5.48
CA ALA A 93 3.69 -18.92 -6.51
C ALA A 93 2.26 -18.34 -6.53
N MET A 94 1.66 -18.09 -5.35
CA MET A 94 0.35 -17.42 -5.24
C MET A 94 0.40 -16.00 -5.80
N MET A 95 1.41 -15.21 -5.45
CA MET A 95 1.59 -13.85 -5.97
C MET A 95 1.71 -13.86 -7.51
N ARG A 96 2.65 -14.63 -8.06
CA ARG A 96 2.90 -14.73 -9.50
C ARG A 96 1.74 -15.36 -10.26
N GLY A 97 0.97 -16.22 -9.62
CA GLY A 97 -0.23 -16.86 -10.18
C GLY A 97 -1.46 -15.96 -10.25
N GLY A 98 -1.37 -14.69 -9.79
CA GLY A 98 -2.50 -13.76 -9.83
C GLY A 98 -3.60 -14.07 -8.80
N HIS A 99 -3.26 -14.76 -7.72
CA HIS A 99 -4.23 -15.15 -6.67
C HIS A 99 -4.48 -14.04 -5.64
N LEU A 100 -3.74 -12.93 -5.70
CA LEU A 100 -4.00 -11.76 -4.87
C LEU A 100 -4.91 -10.78 -5.62
N ASP A 101 -6.00 -10.37 -4.99
CA ASP A 101 -6.87 -9.32 -5.55
C ASP A 101 -6.24 -7.95 -5.40
N ILE A 102 -5.64 -7.68 -4.24
CA ILE A 102 -5.05 -6.39 -3.91
C ILE A 102 -3.70 -6.60 -3.21
N CYS A 103 -2.69 -5.82 -3.59
CA CYS A 103 -1.55 -5.55 -2.74
C CYS A 103 -1.50 -4.05 -2.38
N VAL A 104 -1.17 -3.75 -1.11
CA VAL A 104 -0.98 -2.38 -0.63
C VAL A 104 0.49 -2.18 -0.31
N LEU A 105 1.16 -1.27 -1.02
CA LEU A 105 2.60 -1.04 -0.93
C LEU A 105 2.90 0.41 -0.52
N GLY A 106 4.03 0.63 0.15
CA GLY A 106 4.61 1.97 0.27
C GLY A 106 5.28 2.39 -1.04
N ALA A 107 5.52 3.70 -1.22
CA ALA A 107 6.24 4.20 -2.38
C ALA A 107 7.18 5.35 -2.05
N PHE A 108 8.28 5.44 -2.82
CA PHE A 108 9.12 6.64 -2.92
C PHE A 108 8.58 7.59 -3.98
N GLN A 109 8.16 7.05 -5.14
CA GLN A 109 7.48 7.78 -6.19
C GLN A 109 6.44 6.90 -6.89
N VAL A 110 5.38 7.55 -7.38
CA VAL A 110 4.39 6.95 -8.29
C VAL A 110 4.22 7.90 -9.47
N SER A 111 4.27 7.40 -10.71
CA SER A 111 4.00 8.24 -11.87
C SER A 111 2.49 8.48 -12.06
N SER A 112 2.14 9.52 -12.83
CA SER A 112 0.75 9.82 -13.20
C SER A 112 0.07 8.68 -13.95
N THR A 113 0.85 7.80 -14.59
CA THR A 113 0.39 6.62 -15.34
C THR A 113 0.46 5.32 -14.53
N GLY A 114 0.86 5.40 -13.24
CA GLY A 114 0.86 4.26 -12.33
C GLY A 114 2.14 3.44 -12.30
N ASP A 115 3.28 3.97 -12.75
CA ASP A 115 4.57 3.33 -12.48
C ASP A 115 4.91 3.45 -10.99
N LEU A 116 5.52 2.42 -10.45
CA LEU A 116 5.90 2.36 -9.04
C LEU A 116 7.42 2.33 -8.88
N ALA A 117 7.95 3.16 -7.98
CA ALA A 117 9.33 3.11 -7.50
C ALA A 117 9.33 3.08 -5.97
N ASN A 118 9.75 1.96 -5.36
CA ASN A 118 9.71 1.79 -3.90
C ASN A 118 10.85 0.98 -3.29
N TRP A 119 11.89 0.61 -4.06
CA TRP A 119 12.94 -0.27 -3.54
C TRP A 119 14.34 0.37 -3.49
N SER A 120 14.57 1.43 -4.25
CA SER A 120 15.86 2.15 -4.27
C SER A 120 15.64 3.62 -4.65
N THR A 121 16.39 4.51 -4.05
CA THR A 121 16.50 5.93 -4.46
C THR A 121 17.66 6.15 -5.42
N GLY A 122 18.48 5.12 -5.65
CA GLY A 122 19.68 5.22 -6.47
C GLY A 122 20.84 5.97 -5.79
N GLU A 123 20.73 6.34 -4.52
CA GLU A 123 21.79 7.03 -3.79
C GLU A 123 23.02 6.13 -3.60
N PRO A 124 24.25 6.66 -3.82
CA PRO A 124 25.47 5.92 -3.57
C PRO A 124 25.55 5.41 -2.12
N GLY A 125 25.82 4.12 -1.94
CA GLY A 125 25.93 3.49 -0.61
C GLY A 125 24.60 3.10 0.04
N SER A 126 23.46 3.41 -0.55
CA SER A 126 22.19 2.84 -0.10
C SER A 126 22.13 1.35 -0.43
N ILE A 127 21.63 0.54 0.52
CA ILE A 127 21.40 -0.89 0.28
C ILE A 127 19.97 -1.03 -0.26
N PRO A 128 19.80 -1.38 -1.54
CA PRO A 128 18.47 -1.58 -2.09
C PRO A 128 17.84 -2.85 -1.50
N ALA A 129 16.56 -2.78 -1.16
CA ALA A 129 15.81 -3.89 -0.58
C ALA A 129 14.51 -4.09 -1.35
N VAL A 130 14.59 -4.79 -2.49
CA VAL A 130 13.41 -5.04 -3.32
C VAL A 130 12.45 -6.04 -2.67
N GLY A 131 12.97 -7.05 -1.95
CA GLY A 131 12.15 -8.11 -1.36
C GLY A 131 11.17 -8.71 -2.36
N GLY A 132 9.93 -8.90 -1.94
CA GLY A 132 8.81 -9.35 -2.77
C GLY A 132 8.08 -8.23 -3.52
N ALA A 133 8.54 -6.98 -3.46
CA ALA A 133 7.79 -5.84 -3.98
C ALA A 133 7.47 -5.92 -5.48
N MET A 134 8.40 -6.41 -6.29
CA MET A 134 8.18 -6.58 -7.73
C MET A 134 7.13 -7.66 -8.02
N ASP A 135 7.21 -8.80 -7.33
CA ASP A 135 6.25 -9.89 -7.47
C ASP A 135 4.84 -9.46 -7.03
N LEU A 136 4.75 -8.72 -5.92
CA LEU A 136 3.49 -8.15 -5.43
C LEU A 136 2.92 -7.13 -6.41
N ALA A 137 3.74 -6.19 -6.88
CA ALA A 137 3.29 -5.09 -7.75
C ALA A 137 2.75 -5.58 -9.10
N ILE A 138 3.29 -6.67 -9.62
CA ILE A 138 2.91 -7.21 -10.95
C ILE A 138 1.95 -8.38 -10.82
N GLY A 139 2.06 -9.18 -9.76
CA GLY A 139 1.24 -10.38 -9.57
C GLY A 139 -0.15 -10.13 -9.01
N ALA A 140 -0.36 -9.07 -8.22
CA ALA A 140 -1.68 -8.73 -7.73
C ALA A 140 -2.55 -8.13 -8.84
N LYS A 141 -3.87 -8.42 -8.82
CA LYS A 141 -4.83 -7.84 -9.79
C LYS A 141 -4.91 -6.32 -9.68
N GLN A 142 -4.72 -5.77 -8.47
CA GLN A 142 -4.67 -4.34 -8.20
C GLN A 142 -3.53 -4.02 -7.23
N THR A 143 -2.70 -3.08 -7.60
CA THR A 143 -1.68 -2.50 -6.70
C THR A 143 -2.16 -1.14 -6.22
N TRP A 144 -2.29 -1.01 -4.90
CA TRP A 144 -2.59 0.24 -4.22
C TRP A 144 -1.35 0.75 -3.50
N VAL A 145 -1.17 2.04 -3.48
CA VAL A 145 -0.06 2.68 -2.76
C VAL A 145 -0.60 3.43 -1.55
N MET A 146 0.05 3.26 -0.41
CA MET A 146 -0.21 3.99 0.82
C MET A 146 1.05 4.76 1.22
N MET A 147 1.01 6.10 1.20
CA MET A 147 2.18 6.97 1.45
C MET A 147 1.79 8.37 1.88
N ASP A 148 2.72 9.13 2.47
CA ASP A 148 2.56 10.58 2.55
C ASP A 148 2.71 11.16 1.13
N LEU A 149 1.87 12.14 0.75
CA LEU A 149 1.90 12.74 -0.59
C LEU A 149 3.22 13.44 -0.89
N LEU A 150 3.76 14.13 0.12
CA LEU A 150 4.95 14.94 -0.02
C LEU A 150 6.14 14.32 0.71
N THR A 151 7.33 14.64 0.23
CA THR A 151 8.58 14.37 0.95
C THR A 151 8.71 15.29 2.17
N LYS A 152 9.70 15.04 3.02
CA LYS A 152 10.03 15.95 4.15
C LYS A 152 10.41 17.35 3.68
N GLN A 153 10.89 17.49 2.46
CA GLN A 153 11.26 18.74 1.81
C GLN A 153 10.07 19.46 1.16
N GLY A 154 8.89 18.82 1.14
CA GLY A 154 7.67 19.38 0.56
C GLY A 154 7.49 19.10 -0.94
N GLU A 155 8.30 18.21 -1.52
CA GLU A 155 8.19 17.82 -2.92
C GLU A 155 7.16 16.70 -3.09
N SER A 156 6.43 16.72 -4.20
CA SER A 156 5.46 15.67 -4.53
C SER A 156 6.15 14.33 -4.79
N LYS A 157 5.59 13.26 -4.22
CA LYS A 157 5.97 11.87 -4.51
C LYS A 157 5.15 11.29 -5.67
N VAL A 158 4.09 11.99 -6.08
CA VAL A 158 3.37 11.72 -7.32
C VAL A 158 3.99 12.61 -8.40
N VAL A 159 4.52 11.98 -9.44
CA VAL A 159 5.35 12.62 -10.46
C VAL A 159 4.84 12.30 -11.87
N GLU A 160 5.21 13.08 -12.86
CA GLU A 160 4.87 12.75 -14.26
C GLU A 160 5.55 11.44 -14.68
N LYS A 161 6.84 11.29 -14.34
CA LYS A 161 7.64 10.11 -14.60
C LYS A 161 8.57 9.84 -13.41
N CYS A 162 8.62 8.59 -12.94
CA CYS A 162 9.53 8.20 -11.86
C CYS A 162 10.99 8.42 -12.28
N THR A 163 11.78 8.99 -11.36
CA THR A 163 13.22 9.20 -11.51
C THR A 163 14.03 8.11 -10.82
N TYR A 164 13.41 7.39 -9.88
CA TYR A 164 14.01 6.25 -9.20
C TYR A 164 13.82 4.96 -9.97
N PRO A 165 14.64 3.92 -9.72
CA PRO A 165 14.49 2.61 -10.33
C PRO A 165 13.09 2.04 -10.09
N LEU A 166 12.45 1.57 -11.17
CA LEU A 166 11.07 1.08 -11.10
C LEU A 166 10.97 -0.27 -10.41
N THR A 167 9.89 -0.44 -9.66
CA THR A 167 9.41 -1.72 -9.12
C THR A 167 8.45 -2.39 -10.09
N GLY A 168 7.58 -1.60 -10.72
CA GLY A 168 6.59 -2.05 -11.70
C GLY A 168 6.12 -0.90 -12.59
N ILE A 169 5.69 -1.23 -13.81
CA ILE A 169 5.23 -0.29 -14.82
C ILE A 169 3.70 -0.36 -14.92
N GLY A 170 3.01 0.79 -14.82
CA GLY A 170 1.56 0.91 -14.98
C GLY A 170 0.74 0.06 -14.01
N CYS A 171 1.34 -0.40 -12.91
CA CYS A 171 0.73 -1.35 -11.98
C CYS A 171 -0.17 -0.68 -10.94
N VAL A 172 0.15 0.55 -10.51
CA VAL A 172 -0.60 1.25 -9.47
C VAL A 172 -1.96 1.70 -10.00
N LYS A 173 -3.03 1.31 -9.29
CA LYS A 173 -4.40 1.70 -9.60
C LYS A 173 -4.93 2.79 -8.68
N ARG A 174 -4.47 2.82 -7.43
CA ARG A 174 -4.86 3.84 -6.44
C ARG A 174 -3.69 4.29 -5.60
N ILE A 175 -3.68 5.58 -5.26
CA ILE A 175 -2.74 6.20 -4.34
C ILE A 175 -3.56 6.75 -3.16
N TYR A 176 -3.34 6.20 -1.99
CA TYR A 176 -3.90 6.69 -0.73
C TYR A 176 -2.84 7.52 -0.03
N SER A 177 -3.12 8.79 0.20
CA SER A 177 -2.19 9.68 0.88
C SER A 177 -2.80 10.34 2.12
N ASP A 178 -1.94 10.97 2.87
CA ASP A 178 -2.28 11.75 4.06
C ASP A 178 -3.26 12.90 3.79
N ILE A 179 -3.44 13.33 2.51
CA ILE A 179 -4.34 14.43 2.17
C ILE A 179 -5.35 14.12 1.07
N ALA A 180 -5.11 13.11 0.22
CA ALA A 180 -6.01 12.75 -0.86
C ALA A 180 -5.90 11.29 -1.25
N THR A 181 -6.95 10.76 -1.89
CA THR A 181 -6.95 9.47 -2.58
C THR A 181 -7.11 9.73 -4.07
N LEU A 182 -6.19 9.19 -4.88
CA LEU A 182 -6.16 9.36 -6.32
C LEU A 182 -6.27 8.00 -7.02
N ALA A 183 -6.92 7.96 -8.18
CA ALA A 183 -6.82 6.85 -9.12
C ALA A 183 -5.77 7.17 -10.19
N CYS A 184 -4.96 6.17 -10.55
CA CYS A 184 -4.13 6.20 -11.74
C CYS A 184 -4.93 5.60 -12.90
N THR A 185 -5.18 6.37 -13.95
CA THR A 185 -5.93 5.94 -15.13
C THR A 185 -5.05 6.08 -16.38
N PRO A 186 -5.42 5.49 -17.52
CA PRO A 186 -4.71 5.73 -18.78
C PRO A 186 -4.66 7.20 -19.19
N ASP A 187 -5.66 7.98 -18.76
CA ASP A 187 -5.78 9.42 -19.07
C ASP A 187 -5.11 10.32 -18.02
N GLY A 188 -4.45 9.74 -17.02
CA GLY A 188 -3.77 10.44 -15.93
C GLY A 188 -4.44 10.25 -14.56
N LEU A 189 -4.23 11.19 -13.67
CA LEU A 189 -4.73 11.14 -12.29
C LEU A 189 -6.20 11.56 -12.22
N LYS A 190 -6.97 10.85 -11.39
CA LYS A 190 -8.36 11.22 -11.05
C LYS A 190 -8.52 11.29 -9.54
N LEU A 191 -9.20 12.34 -9.06
CA LEU A 191 -9.54 12.50 -7.65
C LEU A 191 -10.63 11.50 -7.25
N ILE A 192 -10.43 10.79 -6.14
CA ILE A 192 -11.45 9.96 -5.48
C ILE A 192 -11.99 10.70 -4.25
N ASP A 193 -11.11 11.12 -3.37
CA ASP A 193 -11.45 11.94 -2.20
C ASP A 193 -10.25 12.79 -1.74
N MET A 194 -10.50 13.78 -0.91
CA MET A 194 -9.48 14.58 -0.23
C MET A 194 -9.97 15.02 1.14
N VAL A 195 -9.04 15.48 1.98
CA VAL A 195 -9.36 15.97 3.32
C VAL A 195 -10.15 17.27 3.27
N ASP A 196 -11.00 17.49 4.27
CA ASP A 196 -11.77 18.73 4.41
C ASP A 196 -10.86 19.95 4.52
N GLY A 197 -11.27 21.05 3.88
CA GLY A 197 -10.53 22.31 3.86
C GLY A 197 -9.42 22.39 2.83
N LEU A 198 -9.10 21.29 2.10
CA LEU A 198 -8.24 21.32 0.92
C LEU A 198 -9.10 21.49 -0.33
N THR A 199 -8.73 22.41 -1.21
CA THR A 199 -9.38 22.57 -2.50
C THR A 199 -8.71 21.78 -3.60
N HIS A 200 -9.44 21.45 -4.67
CA HIS A 200 -8.90 20.75 -5.82
C HIS A 200 -7.70 21.49 -6.44
N ALA A 201 -7.80 22.81 -6.61
CA ALA A 201 -6.69 23.62 -7.15
C ALA A 201 -5.45 23.64 -6.25
N GLU A 202 -5.62 23.60 -4.92
CA GLU A 202 -4.49 23.48 -4.00
C GLU A 202 -3.85 22.10 -4.09
N LEU A 203 -4.65 21.03 -4.24
CA LEU A 203 -4.14 19.67 -4.43
C LEU A 203 -3.33 19.57 -5.73
N GLU A 204 -3.84 20.07 -6.85
CA GLU A 204 -3.09 20.10 -8.13
C GLU A 204 -1.77 20.88 -8.00
N LYS A 205 -1.79 22.01 -7.28
CA LYS A 205 -0.57 22.78 -7.02
C LYS A 205 0.45 22.00 -6.17
N LEU A 206 -0.03 21.21 -5.18
CA LEU A 206 0.84 20.38 -4.34
C LEU A 206 1.41 19.19 -5.11
N VAL A 207 0.62 18.57 -5.96
CA VAL A 207 1.05 17.46 -6.82
C VAL A 207 1.91 17.95 -7.97
N GLY A 208 1.64 19.12 -8.51
CA GLY A 208 2.32 19.70 -9.68
C GLY A 208 1.86 19.09 -11.02
N LEU A 209 0.74 18.37 -11.02
CA LEU A 209 0.16 17.71 -12.19
C LEU A 209 -1.35 17.93 -12.24
N PRO A 210 -1.98 17.90 -13.43
CA PRO A 210 -3.43 17.96 -13.54
C PRO A 210 -4.08 16.71 -12.94
N ILE A 211 -5.21 16.90 -12.27
CA ILE A 211 -5.99 15.86 -11.63
C ILE A 211 -7.45 16.02 -12.11
N ALA A 212 -7.99 15.02 -12.79
CA ALA A 212 -9.40 15.01 -13.15
C ALA A 212 -10.28 14.92 -11.90
N ALA A 213 -11.43 15.60 -11.93
CA ALA A 213 -12.42 15.59 -10.84
C ALA A 213 -13.21 14.28 -10.79
#